data_f56f76ad46456d555ede5052374431b1
#
_entry.id   f56f76ad46456d555ede5052374431b1
#
_cell.length_a   1.000
_cell.length_b   1.000
_cell.length_c   1.000
_cell.angle_alpha   90.00
_cell.angle_beta   90.00
_cell.angle_gamma   90.00
#
_symmetry.space_group_name_H-M   'P 1'
#
loop_
_entity.id
_entity.type
_entity.pdbx_description
1 polymer ?
#
loop_
_entity_poly.entity_id
_entity_poly.type
_entity_poly.pdbx_seq_one_letter_code
_entity_poly.pdbx_strand_id
1 'polypeptide(L)'
;MYVAAKPGKETFGLIIGTRAYFNSALAIDVRKTLCEELEKAGYGYVILDVAETLTDGAMETVEDGRKCAKLFREYRDQIDGIIVSLPNFGFEVGIINAIARAELNVPVLVQACDDENDKVDLDSRRDAFCGKISVCNNLYQYGIPFTDTELHT
;
A
#
# COMPACT_ATOMS: atom_id res chain seq x y z
N MET A 1 -10.92 -7.75 1.95
CA MET A 1 -12.12 -6.92 1.58
C MET A 1 -12.06 -6.57 0.09
N TYR A 2 -13.19 -6.64 -0.61
CA TYR A 2 -13.34 -6.25 -2.02
C TYR A 2 -14.48 -5.26 -2.17
N VAL A 3 -14.24 -4.18 -2.91
CA VAL A 3 -15.24 -3.18 -3.32
C VAL A 3 -15.23 -3.09 -4.84
N ALA A 4 -16.37 -3.32 -5.49
CA ALA A 4 -16.48 -3.33 -6.93
C ALA A 4 -16.41 -1.90 -7.51
N ALA A 5 -15.71 -1.75 -8.64
CA ALA A 5 -15.69 -0.50 -9.40
C ALA A 5 -17.05 -0.21 -10.07
N LYS A 6 -17.32 1.07 -10.32
CA LYS A 6 -18.41 1.48 -11.21
C LYS A 6 -18.09 1.09 -12.67
N PRO A 7 -19.11 0.93 -13.54
CA PRO A 7 -18.86 0.59 -14.93
C PRO A 7 -17.86 1.54 -15.61
N GLY A 8 -16.85 0.98 -16.26
CA GLY A 8 -15.79 1.73 -16.96
C GLY A 8 -14.70 2.30 -16.04
N LYS A 9 -14.63 1.86 -14.79
CA LYS A 9 -13.58 2.19 -13.83
C LYS A 9 -12.78 0.95 -13.45
N GLU A 10 -11.52 1.17 -13.11
CA GLU A 10 -10.57 0.15 -12.71
C GLU A 10 -10.75 -0.27 -11.25
N THR A 11 -10.19 -1.44 -10.92
CA THR A 11 -10.08 -1.97 -9.55
C THR A 11 -8.61 -2.10 -9.17
N PHE A 12 -8.23 -1.60 -8.01
CA PHE A 12 -6.86 -1.61 -7.54
C PHE A 12 -6.63 -2.56 -6.36
N GLY A 13 -5.53 -3.31 -6.40
CA GLY A 13 -4.98 -3.95 -5.21
C GLY A 13 -4.31 -2.89 -4.33
N LEU A 14 -4.76 -2.72 -3.09
CA LEU A 14 -4.21 -1.71 -2.19
C LEU A 14 -3.29 -2.33 -1.14
N ILE A 15 -2.11 -1.75 -0.98
CA ILE A 15 -1.13 -2.07 0.05
C ILE A 15 -0.87 -0.82 0.87
N ILE A 16 -1.20 -0.87 2.16
CA ILE A 16 -0.87 0.18 3.12
C ILE A 16 0.35 -0.29 3.90
N GLY A 17 1.50 0.32 3.66
CA GLY A 17 2.74 -0.07 4.32
C GLY A 17 2.91 0.64 5.66
N THR A 18 3.26 -0.09 6.71
CA THR A 18 3.65 0.51 8.00
C THR A 18 4.84 -0.24 8.58
N ARG A 19 5.49 0.34 9.58
CA ARG A 19 6.62 -0.28 10.26
C ARG A 19 6.50 -0.07 11.76
N ALA A 20 6.82 -1.10 12.55
CA ALA A 20 7.01 -0.97 13.99
C ALA A 20 7.90 0.24 14.32
N TYR A 21 7.70 0.91 15.39
CA TYR A 21 8.22 2.20 15.86
C TYR A 21 7.49 3.44 15.35
N PHE A 22 6.71 3.36 14.28
CA PHE A 22 5.85 4.46 13.85
C PHE A 22 4.46 4.32 14.43
N ASN A 23 3.79 5.45 14.60
CA ASN A 23 2.42 5.45 15.09
C ASN A 23 1.48 4.77 14.07
N SER A 24 0.85 3.68 14.49
CA SER A 24 -0.07 2.90 13.64
C SER A 24 -1.32 3.68 13.24
N ALA A 25 -1.74 4.68 14.03
CA ALA A 25 -2.86 5.55 13.68
C ALA A 25 -2.67 6.24 12.33
N LEU A 26 -1.43 6.58 11.95
CA LEU A 26 -1.10 7.15 10.65
C LEU A 26 -1.48 6.22 9.49
N ALA A 27 -1.28 4.91 9.66
CA ALA A 27 -1.63 3.93 8.65
C ALA A 27 -3.15 3.70 8.57
N ILE A 28 -3.82 3.68 9.71
CA ILE A 28 -5.28 3.53 9.81
C ILE A 28 -5.98 4.71 9.11
N ASP A 29 -5.55 5.94 9.38
CA ASP A 29 -6.12 7.15 8.79
C ASP A 29 -5.92 7.20 7.27
N VAL A 30 -4.71 6.88 6.79
CA VAL A 30 -4.42 6.86 5.36
C VAL A 30 -5.20 5.75 4.65
N ARG A 31 -5.30 4.55 5.24
CA ARG A 31 -6.15 3.48 4.71
C ARG A 31 -7.59 3.94 4.51
N LYS A 32 -8.17 4.56 5.53
CA LYS A 32 -9.54 5.08 5.49
C LYS A 32 -9.70 6.12 4.38
N THR A 33 -8.84 7.12 4.38
CA THR A 33 -8.89 8.21 3.38
C THR A 33 -8.74 7.69 1.96
N LEU A 34 -7.77 6.80 1.71
CA LEU A 34 -7.56 6.24 0.37
C LEU A 34 -8.77 5.45 -0.13
N CYS A 35 -9.35 4.60 0.72
CA CYS A 35 -10.56 3.85 0.37
C CYS A 35 -11.74 4.78 0.06
N GLU A 36 -11.97 5.80 0.90
CA GLU A 36 -13.04 6.79 0.68
C GLU A 36 -12.86 7.57 -0.63
N GLU A 37 -11.66 8.00 -0.95
CA GLU A 37 -11.39 8.76 -2.18
C GLU A 37 -11.56 7.89 -3.43
N LEU A 38 -11.13 6.62 -3.40
CA LEU A 38 -11.36 5.70 -4.51
C LEU A 38 -12.85 5.43 -4.71
N GLU A 39 -13.63 5.22 -3.64
CA GLU A 39 -15.08 5.03 -3.71
C GLU A 39 -15.79 6.25 -4.27
N LYS A 40 -15.44 7.47 -3.81
CA LYS A 40 -15.98 8.73 -4.35
C LYS A 40 -15.69 8.87 -5.85
N ALA A 41 -14.50 8.51 -6.28
CA ALA A 41 -14.11 8.52 -7.69
C ALA A 41 -14.72 7.38 -8.51
N GLY A 42 -15.29 6.38 -7.84
CA GLY A 42 -15.97 5.24 -8.47
C GLY A 42 -15.06 4.07 -8.80
N TYR A 43 -13.81 4.09 -8.34
CA TYR A 43 -12.88 2.96 -8.47
C TYR A 43 -13.20 1.83 -7.50
N GLY A 44 -12.87 0.60 -7.91
CA GLY A 44 -12.91 -0.56 -7.03
C GLY A 44 -11.57 -0.81 -6.35
N TYR A 45 -11.59 -1.63 -5.31
CA TYR A 45 -10.34 -2.05 -4.67
C TYR A 45 -10.44 -3.40 -3.97
N VAL A 46 -9.27 -4.03 -3.83
CA VAL A 46 -9.02 -5.24 -3.03
C VAL A 46 -7.97 -4.90 -2.00
N ILE A 47 -8.27 -5.05 -0.72
CA ILE A 47 -7.38 -4.71 0.39
C ILE A 47 -7.52 -5.73 1.51
N LEU A 48 -6.44 -6.00 2.27
CA LEU A 48 -6.52 -6.84 3.47
C LEU A 48 -7.58 -6.30 4.42
N ASP A 49 -8.34 -7.22 5.02
CA ASP A 49 -9.30 -6.83 6.06
C ASP A 49 -8.57 -6.33 7.32
N VAL A 50 -9.22 -5.48 8.10
CA VAL A 50 -8.67 -4.93 9.34
C VAL A 50 -8.31 -6.03 10.33
N ALA A 51 -9.03 -7.13 10.35
CA ALA A 51 -8.79 -8.27 11.24
C ALA A 51 -7.62 -9.18 10.81
N GLU A 52 -7.06 -8.98 9.60
CA GLU A 52 -6.02 -9.85 9.03
C GLU A 52 -4.61 -9.52 9.52
N THR A 53 -4.38 -8.30 10.03
CA THR A 53 -3.08 -7.83 10.51
C THR A 53 -3.19 -7.21 11.89
N LEU A 54 -2.07 -7.03 12.58
CA LEU A 54 -2.04 -6.37 13.88
C LEU A 54 -2.30 -4.85 13.80
N THR A 55 -2.20 -4.27 12.60
CA THR A 55 -2.31 -2.83 12.35
C THR A 55 -3.46 -2.55 11.37
N ASP A 56 -4.66 -3.01 11.69
CA ASP A 56 -5.92 -2.76 10.98
C ASP A 56 -5.81 -2.88 9.44
N GLY A 57 -5.24 -3.99 8.98
CA GLY A 57 -5.07 -4.29 7.56
C GLY A 57 -3.87 -3.62 6.91
N ALA A 58 -3.07 -2.83 7.65
CA ALA A 58 -1.79 -2.34 7.16
C ALA A 58 -0.71 -3.44 7.24
N MET A 59 0.26 -3.36 6.32
CA MET A 59 1.30 -4.37 6.15
C MET A 59 2.55 -4.01 6.94
N GLU A 60 2.89 -4.82 7.93
CA GLU A 60 4.01 -4.62 8.84
C GLU A 60 4.99 -5.80 8.87
N THR A 61 4.58 -6.95 8.36
CA THR A 61 5.37 -8.19 8.42
C THR A 61 5.44 -8.91 7.06
N VAL A 62 6.37 -9.87 6.93
CA VAL A 62 6.42 -10.77 5.77
C VAL A 62 5.14 -11.63 5.68
N GLU A 63 4.58 -12.00 6.82
CA GLU A 63 3.34 -12.80 6.85
C GLU A 63 2.14 -12.00 6.33
N ASP A 64 2.05 -10.71 6.65
CA ASP A 64 1.04 -9.83 6.06
C ASP A 64 1.20 -9.76 4.54
N GLY A 65 2.45 -9.69 4.06
CA GLY A 65 2.76 -9.78 2.64
C GLY A 65 2.27 -11.07 1.98
N ARG A 66 2.41 -12.22 2.66
CA ARG A 66 1.90 -13.51 2.16
C ARG A 66 0.37 -13.55 2.13
N LYS A 67 -0.30 -13.03 3.16
CA LYS A 67 -1.76 -12.92 3.20
C LYS A 67 -2.28 -12.03 2.08
N CYS A 68 -1.64 -10.87 1.88
CA CYS A 68 -1.98 -9.95 0.81
C CYS A 68 -1.80 -10.59 -0.58
N ALA A 69 -0.68 -11.28 -0.81
CA ALA A 69 -0.44 -12.00 -2.06
C ALA A 69 -1.50 -13.08 -2.33
N LYS A 70 -1.92 -13.81 -1.29
CA LYS A 70 -3.01 -14.80 -1.41
C LYS A 70 -4.31 -14.13 -1.82
N LEU A 71 -4.69 -13.06 -1.13
CA LEU A 71 -5.89 -12.27 -1.44
C LEU A 71 -5.85 -11.74 -2.88
N PHE A 72 -4.74 -11.17 -3.31
CA PHE A 72 -4.60 -10.65 -4.67
C PHE A 72 -4.73 -11.73 -5.73
N ARG A 73 -4.21 -12.94 -5.50
CA ARG A 73 -4.41 -14.07 -6.40
C ARG A 73 -5.87 -14.52 -6.51
N GLU A 74 -6.64 -14.44 -5.41
CA GLU A 74 -8.06 -14.77 -5.41
C GLU A 74 -8.88 -13.79 -6.26
N TYR A 75 -8.43 -12.54 -6.38
CA TYR A 75 -9.08 -11.48 -7.15
C TYR A 75 -8.29 -11.06 -8.40
N ARG A 76 -7.41 -11.93 -8.90
CA ARG A 76 -6.47 -11.59 -9.98
C ARG A 76 -7.14 -11.09 -11.26
N ASP A 77 -8.32 -11.62 -11.59
CA ASP A 77 -9.05 -11.24 -12.80
C ASP A 77 -9.82 -9.91 -12.65
N GLN A 78 -9.83 -9.33 -11.46
CA GLN A 78 -10.47 -8.05 -11.15
C GLN A 78 -9.46 -6.93 -10.90
N ILE A 79 -8.19 -7.25 -10.60
CA ILE A 79 -7.19 -6.23 -10.25
C ILE A 79 -6.50 -5.75 -11.52
N ASP A 80 -6.69 -4.46 -11.84
CA ASP A 80 -6.09 -3.77 -13.01
C ASP A 80 -4.74 -3.11 -12.69
N GLY A 81 -4.46 -2.86 -11.41
CA GLY A 81 -3.22 -2.24 -10.94
C GLY A 81 -3.04 -2.38 -9.43
N ILE A 82 -1.85 -2.08 -8.93
CA ILE A 82 -1.55 -2.07 -7.50
C ILE A 82 -1.15 -0.66 -7.07
N ILE A 83 -1.71 -0.19 -5.97
CA ILE A 83 -1.30 1.04 -5.30
C ILE A 83 -0.64 0.68 -3.98
N VAL A 84 0.63 1.04 -3.84
CA VAL A 84 1.36 1.01 -2.58
C VAL A 84 1.30 2.39 -1.97
N SER A 85 0.68 2.53 -0.81
CA SER A 85 0.63 3.78 -0.05
C SER A 85 1.46 3.65 1.23
N LEU A 86 2.32 4.65 1.46
CA LEU A 86 3.25 4.71 2.60
C LEU A 86 2.85 5.86 3.52
N PRO A 87 2.04 5.58 4.56
CA PRO A 87 1.70 6.54 5.61
C PRO A 87 2.90 6.95 6.46
N ASN A 88 3.86 6.05 6.59
CA ASN A 88 5.15 6.22 7.23
C ASN A 88 6.21 5.44 6.44
N PHE A 89 7.37 5.16 7.02
CA PHE A 89 8.48 4.46 6.36
C PHE A 89 8.05 3.16 5.65
N GLY A 90 7.10 2.43 6.21
CA GLY A 90 6.65 1.14 5.68
C GLY A 90 7.64 -0.01 5.94
N PHE A 91 7.20 -1.23 5.63
CA PHE A 91 8.02 -2.44 5.71
C PHE A 91 8.20 -3.03 4.31
N GLU A 92 9.25 -2.60 3.62
CA GLU A 92 9.52 -2.90 2.21
C GLU A 92 9.54 -4.39 1.89
N VAL A 93 10.08 -5.22 2.79
CA VAL A 93 10.16 -6.67 2.58
C VAL A 93 8.77 -7.31 2.52
N GLY A 94 7.84 -6.87 3.37
CA GLY A 94 6.43 -7.31 3.32
C GLY A 94 5.75 -6.90 2.03
N ILE A 95 5.93 -5.63 1.62
CA ILE A 95 5.37 -5.07 0.39
C ILE A 95 5.85 -5.83 -0.83
N ILE A 96 7.17 -6.05 -0.96
CA ILE A 96 7.73 -6.81 -2.07
C ILE A 96 7.22 -8.25 -2.09
N ASN A 97 7.13 -8.91 -0.93
CA ASN A 97 6.56 -10.25 -0.84
C ASN A 97 5.10 -10.30 -1.32
N ALA A 98 4.29 -9.28 -1.02
CA ALA A 98 2.92 -9.20 -1.50
C ALA A 98 2.87 -9.16 -3.03
N ILE A 99 3.60 -8.23 -3.64
CA ILE A 99 3.57 -8.00 -5.09
C ILE A 99 4.20 -9.18 -5.84
N ALA A 100 5.42 -9.59 -5.47
CA ALA A 100 6.14 -10.66 -6.16
C ALA A 100 5.41 -12.01 -6.10
N ARG A 101 4.80 -12.34 -4.95
CA ARG A 101 4.06 -13.60 -4.79
C ARG A 101 2.65 -13.58 -5.36
N ALA A 102 2.07 -12.41 -5.56
CA ALA A 102 0.77 -12.29 -6.22
C ALA A 102 0.87 -12.64 -7.71
N GLU A 103 2.01 -12.35 -8.36
CA GLU A 103 2.28 -12.65 -9.77
C GLU A 103 1.18 -12.12 -10.71
N LEU A 104 0.69 -10.90 -10.45
CA LEU A 104 -0.40 -10.31 -11.25
C LEU A 104 0.10 -9.70 -12.56
N ASN A 105 1.36 -9.23 -12.58
CA ASN A 105 1.95 -8.52 -13.74
C ASN A 105 1.14 -7.29 -14.20
N VAL A 106 0.56 -6.58 -13.24
CA VAL A 106 -0.18 -5.33 -13.45
C VAL A 106 0.69 -4.12 -13.08
N PRO A 107 0.35 -2.91 -13.56
CA PRO A 107 1.06 -1.68 -13.15
C PRO A 107 1.08 -1.50 -11.64
N VAL A 108 2.19 -1.00 -11.10
CA VAL A 108 2.39 -0.70 -9.68
C VAL A 108 2.66 0.80 -9.53
N LEU A 109 1.86 1.49 -8.72
CA LEU A 109 2.08 2.87 -8.31
C LEU A 109 2.59 2.88 -6.87
N VAL A 110 3.66 3.65 -6.60
CA VAL A 110 4.16 3.90 -5.25
C VAL A 110 3.90 5.35 -4.88
N GLN A 111 3.08 5.55 -3.86
CA GLN A 111 2.74 6.84 -3.28
C GLN A 111 3.17 6.87 -1.80
N ALA A 112 3.65 8.00 -1.32
CA ALA A 112 3.94 8.22 0.09
C ALA A 112 3.25 9.49 0.60
N CYS A 113 2.96 9.52 1.88
CA CYS A 113 2.42 10.72 2.52
C CYS A 113 3.49 11.79 2.69
N ASP A 114 3.07 13.04 2.79
CA ASP A 114 3.94 14.17 3.01
C ASP A 114 4.62 14.09 4.38
N ASP A 115 5.92 14.38 4.42
CA ASP A 115 6.69 14.49 5.66
C ASP A 115 6.60 15.93 6.16
N GLU A 116 5.77 16.19 7.15
CA GLU A 116 5.54 17.53 7.71
C GLU A 116 6.78 17.99 8.52
N ASN A 117 7.29 19.19 8.22
CA ASN A 117 8.55 19.71 8.76
C ASN A 117 8.57 19.85 10.30
N ASP A 118 7.42 20.01 10.94
CA ASP A 118 7.27 20.16 12.39
C ASP A 118 6.91 18.86 13.12
N LYS A 119 6.73 17.75 12.37
CA LYS A 119 6.38 16.44 12.91
C LYS A 119 7.62 15.53 13.00
N VAL A 120 8.45 15.78 14.02
CA VAL A 120 9.74 15.08 14.20
C VAL A 120 9.79 14.10 15.39
N ASP A 121 8.77 14.11 16.22
CA ASP A 121 8.65 13.18 17.35
C ASP A 121 8.17 11.79 16.92
N LEU A 122 8.32 10.80 17.80
CA LEU A 122 8.00 9.39 17.51
C LEU A 122 6.52 9.15 17.20
N ASP A 123 5.63 9.97 17.72
CA ASP A 123 4.19 9.78 17.57
C ASP A 123 3.66 10.39 16.27
N SER A 124 4.35 11.37 15.72
CA SER A 124 3.85 12.15 14.57
C SER A 124 4.70 12.04 13.31
N ARG A 125 5.99 11.71 13.41
CA ARG A 125 6.88 11.60 12.25
C ARG A 125 6.49 10.44 11.33
N ARG A 126 6.69 10.61 10.04
CA ARG A 126 6.38 9.60 9.03
C ARG A 126 7.63 8.94 8.45
N ASP A 127 8.66 9.70 8.12
CA ASP A 127 9.82 9.26 7.34
C ASP A 127 9.37 8.56 6.02
N ALA A 128 8.25 9.00 5.47
CA ALA A 128 7.60 8.33 4.34
C ALA A 128 8.40 8.47 3.05
N PHE A 129 9.12 9.57 2.87
CA PHE A 129 10.06 9.76 1.76
C PHE A 129 11.18 8.71 1.77
N CYS A 130 11.78 8.49 2.93
CA CYS A 130 12.82 7.45 3.08
C CYS A 130 12.25 6.05 2.80
N GLY A 131 11.03 5.80 3.28
CA GLY A 131 10.31 4.56 3.00
C GLY A 131 10.04 4.34 1.52
N LYS A 132 9.62 5.39 0.80
CA LYS A 132 9.39 5.35 -0.65
C LYS A 132 10.67 5.00 -1.40
N ILE A 133 11.80 5.62 -1.08
CA ILE A 133 13.10 5.29 -1.66
C ILE A 133 13.41 3.81 -1.44
N SER A 134 13.20 3.30 -0.21
CA SER A 134 13.46 1.90 0.12
C SER A 134 12.57 0.94 -0.68
N VAL A 135 11.27 1.19 -0.75
CA VAL A 135 10.33 0.37 -1.51
C VAL A 135 10.67 0.38 -3.01
N CYS A 136 10.88 1.57 -3.60
CA CYS A 136 11.24 1.70 -5.01
C CYS A 136 12.55 0.97 -5.34
N ASN A 137 13.57 1.09 -4.49
CA ASN A 137 14.82 0.35 -4.66
C ASN A 137 14.62 -1.17 -4.61
N ASN A 138 13.80 -1.66 -3.70
CA ASN A 138 13.49 -3.09 -3.62
C ASN A 138 12.69 -3.57 -4.85
N LEU A 139 11.70 -2.83 -5.31
CA LEU A 139 10.98 -3.14 -6.55
C LEU A 139 11.95 -3.24 -7.73
N TYR A 140 12.87 -2.28 -7.86
CA TYR A 140 13.92 -2.29 -8.88
C TYR A 140 14.79 -3.56 -8.80
N GLN A 141 15.27 -3.92 -7.60
CA GLN A 141 16.11 -5.12 -7.40
C GLN A 141 15.38 -6.41 -7.74
N TYR A 142 14.07 -6.47 -7.54
CA TYR A 142 13.24 -7.61 -7.90
C TYR A 142 12.79 -7.60 -9.37
N GLY A 143 13.17 -6.58 -10.14
CA GLY A 143 12.76 -6.45 -11.54
C GLY A 143 11.26 -6.19 -11.73
N ILE A 144 10.60 -5.62 -10.72
CA ILE A 144 9.18 -5.25 -10.76
C ILE A 144 9.07 -3.81 -11.26
N PRO A 145 8.48 -3.58 -12.45
CA PRO A 145 8.24 -2.23 -12.94
C PRO A 145 7.27 -1.47 -12.02
N PHE A 146 7.54 -0.20 -11.80
CA PHE A 146 6.66 0.68 -11.02
C PHE A 146 6.66 2.09 -11.57
N THR A 147 5.61 2.82 -11.27
CA THR A 147 5.52 4.27 -11.41
C THR A 147 5.58 4.95 -10.06
N ASP A 148 6.10 6.14 -10.07
CA ASP A 148 6.20 7.03 -8.93
C ASP A 148 5.32 8.27 -9.18
N THR A 149 4.96 8.98 -8.13
CA THR A 149 4.32 10.29 -8.24
C THR A 149 5.33 11.36 -8.67
N GLU A 150 4.91 12.35 -9.48
CA GLU A 150 5.80 13.41 -9.98
C GLU A 150 6.45 14.18 -8.82
N LEU A 151 5.68 14.48 -7.79
CA LEU A 151 6.18 14.96 -6.51
C LEU A 151 6.35 13.77 -5.56
N HIS A 152 7.05 13.97 -4.45
CA HIS A 152 7.21 12.92 -3.44
C HIS A 152 5.87 12.34 -2.96
N THR A 153 4.86 13.16 -2.81
CA THR A 153 3.54 12.81 -2.26
C THR A 153 2.51 12.52 -3.33
#